data_cd5e4c857b606a0c3a5e226890f33280
#
_entry.id   cd5e4c857b606a0c3a5e226890f33280
#
_cell.length_a   1.000
_cell.length_b   1.000
_cell.length_c   1.000
_cell.angle_alpha   90.00
_cell.angle_beta   90.00
_cell.angle_gamma   90.00
#
_symmetry.space_group_name_H-M   'P 1'
#
loop_
_entity.id
_entity.type
_entity.pdbx_description
1 polymer ?
#
loop_
_entity_poly.entity_id
_entity_poly.type
_entity_poly.pdbx_seq_one_letter_code
_entity_poly.pdbx_strand_id
1 'polypeptide(L)'
;LYGYTVLEYNRPASYDFSFRDWNKTVADTLEFLRMKNDIHYLTQCQRQSALYDSLTGFYNLCEFESIVEEAGHNFCIQAVRLSFPDGGEYLFGENHRSDIIAETASAIKRVCTKHEICCRTDDNTFLILFKRENGMFPEKLKISLHNEVYSRHDERQVIITYHSSDNTLVGELRSAVLLNAEHDVGLISERRRLPHYNELADIRNRIISMPNKMPKLSEVSRKMCVSEGHFRLIYRQCFDVSYNRDCINSRVMKACYLLYSTAMSIYATAVSCGYDDEKFFSRQFRQVTGFSPAEYRKKILR
;
A
#
# COMPACT_ATOMS: atom_id res chain seq x y z
N LEU A 1 -36.40 -18.84 -7.99
CA LEU A 1 -37.38 -19.68 -8.74
C LEU A 1 -37.28 -21.09 -8.18
N TYR A 2 -38.30 -21.53 -7.46
CA TYR A 2 -38.40 -22.93 -7.05
C TYR A 2 -38.81 -23.73 -8.29
N GLY A 3 -38.16 -24.85 -8.51
CA GLY A 3 -38.53 -25.78 -9.58
C GLY A 3 -39.97 -26.28 -9.36
N TYR A 4 -40.59 -26.68 -10.44
CA TYR A 4 -41.87 -27.41 -10.39
C TYR A 4 -41.66 -28.80 -10.94
N THR A 5 -42.42 -29.74 -10.39
CA THR A 5 -42.41 -31.14 -10.86
C THR A 5 -43.64 -31.37 -11.67
N VAL A 6 -43.49 -31.78 -12.91
CA VAL A 6 -44.59 -32.17 -13.79
C VAL A 6 -44.64 -33.69 -13.76
N LEU A 7 -45.82 -34.23 -13.42
CA LEU A 7 -46.09 -35.67 -13.47
C LEU A 7 -47.17 -35.95 -14.52
N GLU A 8 -46.83 -36.77 -15.50
CA GLU A 8 -47.79 -37.26 -16.48
C GLU A 8 -48.45 -38.56 -15.98
N TYR A 9 -49.77 -38.59 -15.97
CA TYR A 9 -50.53 -39.80 -15.61
C TYR A 9 -51.26 -40.33 -16.82
N ASN A 10 -51.12 -41.63 -17.07
CA ASN A 10 -51.89 -42.32 -18.13
C ASN A 10 -53.36 -42.59 -17.80
N ARG A 11 -53.81 -42.23 -16.59
CA ARG A 11 -55.23 -42.35 -16.15
C ARG A 11 -55.58 -41.14 -15.27
N PRO A 12 -56.86 -40.68 -15.25
CA PRO A 12 -57.27 -39.63 -14.34
C PRO A 12 -57.07 -40.11 -12.90
N ALA A 13 -56.07 -39.56 -12.22
CA ALA A 13 -55.80 -39.85 -10.84
C ALA A 13 -56.82 -39.14 -9.97
N SER A 14 -57.53 -39.86 -9.08
CA SER A 14 -58.14 -39.28 -7.90
C SER A 14 -57.02 -38.62 -7.13
N TYR A 15 -57.22 -37.36 -6.75
CA TYR A 15 -56.28 -36.55 -5.97
C TYR A 15 -55.87 -37.31 -4.70
N ASP A 16 -54.76 -38.01 -4.75
CA ASP A 16 -54.34 -38.88 -3.67
C ASP A 16 -53.66 -38.05 -2.59
N PHE A 17 -54.08 -38.21 -1.34
CA PHE A 17 -53.59 -37.53 -0.15
C PHE A 17 -52.06 -37.75 0.00
N SER A 18 -51.58 -38.90 -0.38
CA SER A 18 -50.16 -39.25 -0.39
C SER A 18 -49.31 -38.37 -1.28
N PHE A 19 -49.83 -37.88 -2.41
CA PHE A 19 -49.11 -36.97 -3.31
C PHE A 19 -48.96 -35.56 -2.73
N ARG A 20 -49.96 -35.06 -2.00
CA ARG A 20 -49.87 -33.80 -1.28
C ARG A 20 -48.82 -33.86 -0.18
N ASP A 21 -48.81 -34.93 0.60
CA ASP A 21 -47.84 -35.11 1.67
C ASP A 21 -46.41 -35.29 1.12
N TRP A 22 -46.23 -35.99 0.00
CA TRP A 22 -44.94 -36.07 -0.66
C TRP A 22 -44.43 -34.72 -1.16
N ASN A 23 -45.28 -33.96 -1.87
CA ASN A 23 -44.93 -32.62 -2.32
C ASN A 23 -44.58 -31.65 -1.16
N LYS A 24 -45.32 -31.76 -0.07
CA LYS A 24 -45.05 -31.00 1.15
C LYS A 24 -43.70 -31.37 1.74
N THR A 25 -43.42 -32.69 1.86
CA THR A 25 -42.16 -33.19 2.38
C THR A 25 -40.97 -32.78 1.50
N VAL A 26 -41.13 -32.75 0.18
CA VAL A 26 -40.10 -32.31 -0.77
C VAL A 26 -39.88 -30.78 -0.60
N ALA A 27 -40.97 -29.99 -0.51
CA ALA A 27 -40.87 -28.55 -0.31
C ALA A 27 -40.18 -28.21 1.03
N ASP A 28 -40.59 -28.85 2.11
CA ASP A 28 -40.01 -28.67 3.45
C ASP A 28 -38.53 -29.06 3.47
N THR A 29 -38.16 -30.14 2.77
CA THR A 29 -36.76 -30.59 2.64
C THR A 29 -35.92 -29.60 1.85
N LEU A 30 -36.44 -29.06 0.73
CA LEU A 30 -35.76 -28.05 -0.06
C LEU A 30 -35.60 -26.73 0.73
N GLU A 31 -36.62 -26.34 1.48
CA GLU A 31 -36.52 -25.16 2.36
C GLU A 31 -35.51 -25.35 3.48
N PHE A 32 -35.49 -26.53 4.09
CA PHE A 32 -34.47 -26.88 5.10
C PHE A 32 -33.05 -26.86 4.53
N LEU A 33 -32.82 -27.41 3.33
CA LEU A 33 -31.51 -27.38 2.65
C LEU A 33 -31.10 -25.93 2.33
N ARG A 34 -32.04 -25.10 1.90
CA ARG A 34 -31.79 -23.68 1.68
C ARG A 34 -31.37 -22.97 2.96
N MET A 35 -32.16 -23.12 4.02
CA MET A 35 -31.83 -22.53 5.33
C MET A 35 -30.47 -23.00 5.83
N LYS A 36 -30.14 -24.27 5.67
CA LYS A 36 -28.82 -24.82 6.04
C LYS A 36 -27.68 -24.16 5.25
N ASN A 37 -27.87 -23.96 3.95
CA ASN A 37 -26.89 -23.26 3.10
C ASN A 37 -26.76 -21.78 3.48
N ASP A 38 -27.89 -21.11 3.76
CA ASP A 38 -27.89 -19.69 4.20
C ASP A 38 -27.17 -19.55 5.56
N ILE A 39 -27.42 -20.45 6.52
CA ILE A 39 -26.71 -20.47 7.81
C ILE A 39 -25.20 -20.70 7.60
N HIS A 40 -24.84 -21.67 6.74
CA HIS A 40 -23.45 -21.95 6.45
C HIS A 40 -22.75 -20.72 5.83
N TYR A 41 -23.40 -20.08 4.85
CA TYR A 41 -22.90 -18.86 4.21
C TYR A 41 -22.75 -17.72 5.20
N LEU A 42 -23.78 -17.45 6.03
CA LEU A 42 -23.73 -16.40 7.08
C LEU A 42 -22.62 -16.69 8.11
N THR A 43 -22.44 -17.94 8.49
CA THR A 43 -21.37 -18.34 9.42
C THR A 43 -19.99 -18.13 8.80
N GLN A 44 -19.82 -18.40 7.52
CA GLN A 44 -18.56 -18.11 6.80
C GLN A 44 -18.31 -16.60 6.71
N CYS A 45 -19.35 -15.80 6.38
CA CYS A 45 -19.24 -14.34 6.34
C CYS A 45 -18.88 -13.76 7.70
N GLN A 46 -19.50 -14.26 8.78
CA GLN A 46 -19.17 -13.85 10.15
C GLN A 46 -17.72 -14.21 10.52
N ARG A 47 -17.25 -15.43 10.19
CA ARG A 47 -15.87 -15.83 10.43
C ARG A 47 -14.89 -14.97 9.64
N GLN A 48 -15.16 -14.68 8.38
CA GLN A 48 -14.33 -13.81 7.58
C GLN A 48 -14.28 -12.39 8.15
N SER A 49 -15.41 -11.82 8.54
CA SER A 49 -15.47 -10.49 9.17
C SER A 49 -14.81 -10.45 10.55
N ALA A 50 -14.77 -11.58 11.27
CA ALA A 50 -14.14 -11.68 12.57
C ALA A 50 -12.61 -11.76 12.48
N LEU A 51 -12.05 -12.19 11.35
CA LEU A 51 -10.60 -12.40 11.17
C LEU A 51 -9.93 -11.35 10.28
N TYR A 52 -10.68 -10.80 9.31
CA TYR A 52 -10.10 -9.98 8.25
C TYR A 52 -10.74 -8.59 8.16
N ASP A 53 -9.92 -7.61 7.78
CA ASP A 53 -10.36 -6.28 7.38
C ASP A 53 -11.09 -6.34 6.02
N SER A 54 -12.31 -5.84 5.97
CA SER A 54 -13.18 -5.95 4.79
C SER A 54 -12.69 -5.15 3.57
N LEU A 55 -11.92 -4.06 3.78
CA LEU A 55 -11.44 -3.21 2.71
C LEU A 55 -10.17 -3.79 2.04
N THR A 56 -9.29 -4.38 2.82
CA THR A 56 -7.97 -4.82 2.35
C THR A 56 -7.81 -6.33 2.24
N GLY A 57 -8.64 -7.09 2.96
CA GLY A 57 -8.52 -8.54 3.09
C GLY A 57 -7.31 -8.97 3.93
N PHE A 58 -6.65 -8.06 4.62
CA PHE A 58 -5.61 -8.37 5.60
C PHE A 58 -6.24 -8.84 6.92
N TYR A 59 -5.48 -9.46 7.79
CA TYR A 59 -5.96 -9.77 9.14
C TYR A 59 -6.38 -8.49 9.88
N ASN A 60 -7.36 -8.61 10.76
CA ASN A 60 -7.66 -7.57 11.72
C ASN A 60 -6.64 -7.62 12.88
N LEU A 61 -6.70 -6.62 13.76
CA LEU A 61 -5.75 -6.49 14.86
C LEU A 61 -5.79 -7.68 15.83
N CYS A 62 -6.99 -8.16 16.17
CA CYS A 62 -7.18 -9.22 17.15
C CYS A 62 -6.53 -10.54 16.70
N GLU A 63 -6.75 -10.92 15.44
CA GLU A 63 -6.14 -12.13 14.88
C GLU A 63 -4.63 -11.96 14.71
N PHE A 64 -4.18 -10.78 14.30
CA PHE A 64 -2.76 -10.50 14.17
C PHE A 64 -2.00 -10.59 15.50
N GLU A 65 -2.56 -10.08 16.58
CA GLU A 65 -1.98 -10.18 17.92
C GLU A 65 -1.84 -11.64 18.36
N SER A 66 -2.86 -12.47 18.12
CA SER A 66 -2.80 -13.91 18.39
C SER A 66 -1.69 -14.61 17.63
N ILE A 67 -1.53 -14.26 16.33
CA ILE A 67 -0.45 -14.81 15.50
C ILE A 67 0.93 -14.37 15.98
N VAL A 68 1.08 -13.11 16.40
CA VAL A 68 2.35 -12.58 16.91
C VAL A 68 2.76 -13.27 18.21
N GLU A 69 1.82 -13.54 19.10
CA GLU A 69 2.06 -14.28 20.35
C GLU A 69 2.60 -15.70 20.08
N GLU A 70 2.09 -16.35 19.04
CA GLU A 70 2.53 -17.70 18.64
C GLU A 70 3.87 -17.71 17.87
N ALA A 71 4.20 -16.61 17.18
CA ALA A 71 5.36 -16.55 16.28
C ALA A 71 6.73 -16.55 16.98
N GLY A 72 6.80 -16.13 18.25
CA GLY A 72 8.04 -16.08 19.03
C GLY A 72 9.04 -15.00 18.56
N HIS A 73 10.31 -15.12 18.97
CA HIS A 73 11.32 -14.05 18.88
C HIS A 73 12.05 -13.94 17.52
N ASN A 74 11.73 -14.80 16.54
CA ASN A 74 12.44 -14.82 15.26
C ASN A 74 11.81 -13.92 14.18
N PHE A 75 10.88 -13.08 14.57
CA PHE A 75 10.16 -12.17 13.71
C PHE A 75 10.36 -10.72 14.13
N CYS A 76 10.15 -9.83 13.17
CA CYS A 76 10.10 -8.39 13.35
C CYS A 76 8.76 -7.88 12.83
N ILE A 77 8.32 -6.72 13.31
CA ILE A 77 7.12 -6.07 12.82
C ILE A 77 7.48 -4.73 12.18
N GLN A 78 7.00 -4.51 10.97
CA GLN A 78 7.02 -3.22 10.30
C GLN A 78 5.63 -2.59 10.40
N ALA A 79 5.56 -1.40 10.98
CA ALA A 79 4.36 -0.57 10.95
C ALA A 79 4.45 0.43 9.80
N VAL A 80 3.33 0.63 9.12
CA VAL A 80 3.12 1.64 8.07
C VAL A 80 1.81 2.34 8.38
N ARG A 81 1.85 3.64 8.67
CA ARG A 81 0.66 4.43 8.95
C ARG A 81 0.38 5.43 7.84
N LEU A 82 -0.88 5.51 7.43
CA LEU A 82 -1.37 6.53 6.51
C LEU A 82 -2.03 7.64 7.32
N SER A 83 -1.55 8.86 7.13
CA SER A 83 -2.17 10.07 7.65
C SER A 83 -2.69 10.90 6.49
N PHE A 84 -3.93 11.36 6.60
CA PHE A 84 -4.58 12.18 5.58
C PHE A 84 -4.62 13.61 6.10
N PRO A 85 -3.86 14.54 5.51
CA PRO A 85 -3.86 15.93 5.93
C PRO A 85 -5.24 16.56 5.80
N ASP A 86 -5.54 17.55 6.66
CA ASP A 86 -6.85 18.18 6.76
C ASP A 86 -7.42 18.64 5.41
N GLY A 87 -8.70 18.39 5.19
CA GLY A 87 -9.44 18.80 4.00
C GLY A 87 -9.40 17.83 2.82
N GLY A 88 -8.70 16.69 2.93
CA GLY A 88 -8.67 15.69 1.84
C GLY A 88 -10.05 15.20 1.41
N GLU A 89 -10.99 15.04 2.34
CA GLU A 89 -12.36 14.61 2.04
C GLU A 89 -13.13 15.66 1.22
N TYR A 90 -12.96 16.93 1.54
CA TYR A 90 -13.64 18.03 0.82
C TYR A 90 -13.07 18.27 -0.57
N LEU A 91 -11.79 17.95 -0.80
CA LEU A 91 -11.11 18.22 -2.07
C LEU A 91 -11.19 17.04 -3.03
N PHE A 92 -11.25 15.80 -2.54
CA PHE A 92 -11.07 14.59 -3.37
C PHE A 92 -12.25 13.61 -3.31
N GLY A 93 -13.28 13.84 -2.48
CA GLY A 93 -14.45 12.97 -2.30
C GLY A 93 -14.26 11.86 -1.26
N GLU A 94 -15.38 11.32 -0.75
CA GLU A 94 -15.40 10.33 0.34
C GLU A 94 -14.67 9.02 0.02
N ASN A 95 -14.64 8.59 -1.25
CA ASN A 95 -14.02 7.33 -1.66
C ASN A 95 -12.50 7.43 -1.79
N HIS A 96 -11.93 8.63 -1.87
CA HIS A 96 -10.50 8.82 -2.14
C HIS A 96 -9.58 8.19 -1.08
N ARG A 97 -9.95 8.28 0.19
CA ARG A 97 -9.18 7.63 1.28
C ARG A 97 -9.19 6.11 1.14
N SER A 98 -10.37 5.54 0.87
CA SER A 98 -10.52 4.10 0.68
C SER A 98 -9.71 3.60 -0.50
N ASP A 99 -9.64 4.36 -1.59
CA ASP A 99 -8.84 4.03 -2.76
C ASP A 99 -7.33 4.01 -2.42
N ILE A 100 -6.83 5.04 -1.73
CA ILE A 100 -5.43 5.10 -1.30
C ILE A 100 -5.09 3.96 -0.34
N ILE A 101 -5.98 3.61 0.59
CA ILE A 101 -5.81 2.49 1.51
C ILE A 101 -5.75 1.17 0.73
N ALA A 102 -6.64 0.96 -0.24
CA ALA A 102 -6.66 -0.24 -1.06
C ALA A 102 -5.42 -0.34 -1.98
N GLU A 103 -4.98 0.77 -2.57
CA GLU A 103 -3.74 0.84 -3.35
C GLU A 103 -2.51 0.52 -2.48
N THR A 104 -2.45 1.07 -1.26
CA THR A 104 -1.39 0.78 -0.30
C THR A 104 -1.37 -0.69 0.09
N ALA A 105 -2.53 -1.27 0.41
CA ALA A 105 -2.65 -2.70 0.71
C ALA A 105 -2.19 -3.57 -0.47
N SER A 106 -2.55 -3.19 -1.69
CA SER A 106 -2.12 -3.88 -2.91
C SER A 106 -0.61 -3.80 -3.12
N ALA A 107 0.01 -2.64 -2.84
CA ALA A 107 1.46 -2.46 -2.90
C ALA A 107 2.18 -3.29 -1.83
N ILE A 108 1.67 -3.32 -0.59
CA ILE A 108 2.18 -4.18 0.48
C ILE A 108 2.11 -5.66 0.06
N LYS A 109 0.97 -6.10 -0.45
CA LYS A 109 0.74 -7.49 -0.87
C LYS A 109 1.71 -7.95 -1.98
N ARG A 110 2.13 -7.05 -2.87
CA ARG A 110 3.13 -7.36 -3.91
C ARG A 110 4.54 -7.57 -3.36
N VAL A 111 4.87 -6.93 -2.26
CA VAL A 111 6.18 -7.11 -1.58
C VAL A 111 6.20 -8.36 -0.73
N CYS A 112 5.06 -8.70 -0.14
CA CYS A 112 4.90 -9.85 0.72
C CYS A 112 4.94 -11.17 -0.07
N THR A 113 5.57 -12.17 0.52
CA THR A 113 5.56 -13.56 0.07
C THR A 113 4.53 -14.36 0.88
N LYS A 114 4.62 -15.68 0.87
CA LYS A 114 3.75 -16.53 1.71
C LYS A 114 4.11 -16.52 3.20
N HIS A 115 5.21 -15.89 3.57
CA HIS A 115 5.75 -15.91 4.93
C HIS A 115 5.48 -14.63 5.72
N GLU A 116 5.16 -13.54 5.05
CA GLU A 116 4.80 -12.31 5.69
C GLU A 116 3.29 -12.28 5.99
N ILE A 117 2.94 -11.81 7.19
CA ILE A 117 1.56 -11.72 7.65
C ILE A 117 1.20 -10.25 7.79
N CYS A 118 0.13 -9.85 7.14
CA CYS A 118 -0.31 -8.46 7.07
C CYS A 118 -1.59 -8.27 7.86
N CYS A 119 -1.63 -7.19 8.63
CA CYS A 119 -2.79 -6.71 9.35
C CYS A 119 -3.09 -5.26 8.96
N ARG A 120 -4.36 -4.87 9.03
CA ARG A 120 -4.78 -3.48 9.04
C ARG A 120 -5.57 -3.19 10.29
N THR A 121 -5.22 -2.09 10.96
CA THR A 121 -5.95 -1.57 12.12
C THR A 121 -6.95 -0.51 11.71
N ASP A 122 -7.92 -0.20 12.55
CA ASP A 122 -8.99 0.78 12.28
C ASP A 122 -8.47 2.22 12.07
N ASP A 123 -7.27 2.51 12.56
CA ASP A 123 -6.64 3.83 12.50
C ASP A 123 -5.75 4.06 11.26
N ASN A 124 -5.98 3.30 10.18
CA ASN A 124 -5.18 3.34 8.93
C ASN A 124 -3.70 2.95 9.10
N THR A 125 -3.41 2.10 10.07
CA THR A 125 -2.10 1.52 10.29
C THR A 125 -2.07 0.10 9.75
N PHE A 126 -1.03 -0.22 9.00
CA PHE A 126 -0.70 -1.57 8.56
C PHE A 126 0.43 -2.11 9.43
N LEU A 127 0.29 -3.34 9.88
CA LEU A 127 1.32 -4.07 10.60
C LEU A 127 1.71 -5.29 9.77
N ILE A 128 3.00 -5.47 9.55
CA ILE A 128 3.51 -6.56 8.74
C ILE A 128 4.53 -7.34 9.56
N LEU A 129 4.20 -8.58 9.88
CA LEU A 129 5.09 -9.53 10.53
C LEU A 129 5.97 -10.18 9.46
N PHE A 130 7.28 -10.14 9.64
CA PHE A 130 8.24 -10.72 8.72
C PHE A 130 9.41 -11.37 9.48
N LYS A 131 10.07 -12.35 8.84
CA LYS A 131 11.22 -13.01 9.46
C LYS A 131 12.40 -12.06 9.61
N ARG A 132 13.08 -12.11 10.74
CA ARG A 132 14.29 -11.31 11.04
C ARG A 132 15.39 -11.49 10.00
N GLU A 133 15.51 -12.68 9.41
CA GLU A 133 16.46 -12.98 8.33
C GLU A 133 16.21 -12.12 7.08
N ASN A 134 14.99 -11.67 6.84
CA ASN A 134 14.61 -10.81 5.73
C ASN A 134 14.85 -9.32 6.07
N GLY A 135 16.07 -8.97 6.45
CA GLY A 135 16.45 -7.61 6.85
C GLY A 135 16.29 -6.55 5.77
N MET A 136 16.08 -6.95 4.50
CA MET A 136 15.79 -6.03 3.39
C MET A 136 14.29 -5.77 3.19
N PHE A 137 13.41 -6.45 3.93
CA PHE A 137 11.96 -6.30 3.79
C PHE A 137 11.48 -4.85 4.03
N PRO A 138 11.90 -4.14 5.10
CA PRO A 138 11.48 -2.76 5.31
C PRO A 138 11.87 -1.82 4.16
N GLU A 139 13.06 -2.04 3.56
CA GLU A 139 13.54 -1.26 2.43
C GLU A 139 12.73 -1.54 1.16
N LYS A 140 12.46 -2.83 0.85
CA LYS A 140 11.58 -3.22 -0.27
C LYS A 140 10.21 -2.57 -0.14
N LEU A 141 9.65 -2.58 1.06
CA LEU A 141 8.35 -2.01 1.33
C LEU A 141 8.32 -0.49 1.09
N LYS A 142 9.32 0.24 1.62
CA LYS A 142 9.45 1.69 1.39
C LYS A 142 9.57 2.03 -0.10
N ILE A 143 10.39 1.29 -0.83
CA ILE A 143 10.60 1.48 -2.28
C ILE A 143 9.30 1.21 -3.05
N SER A 144 8.57 0.15 -2.71
CA SER A 144 7.30 -0.17 -3.36
C SER A 144 6.28 0.92 -3.12
N LEU A 145 6.06 1.32 -1.88
CA LEU A 145 5.10 2.36 -1.52
C LEU A 145 5.47 3.72 -2.12
N HIS A 146 6.76 4.06 -2.18
CA HIS A 146 7.20 5.28 -2.85
C HIS A 146 6.86 5.27 -4.36
N ASN A 147 7.11 4.16 -5.05
CA ASN A 147 6.89 4.08 -6.50
C ASN A 147 5.44 3.84 -6.89
N GLU A 148 4.63 3.25 -6.03
CA GLU A 148 3.27 2.82 -6.36
C GLU A 148 2.20 3.72 -5.74
N VAL A 149 2.47 4.33 -4.59
CA VAL A 149 1.55 5.24 -3.91
C VAL A 149 1.99 6.69 -4.08
N TYR A 150 3.18 7.07 -3.61
CA TYR A 150 3.65 8.46 -3.73
C TYR A 150 3.84 8.95 -5.17
N SER A 151 4.03 8.07 -6.15
CA SER A 151 4.06 8.46 -7.56
C SER A 151 2.70 8.96 -8.09
N ARG A 152 1.61 8.64 -7.38
CA ARG A 152 0.23 9.01 -7.72
C ARG A 152 -0.37 10.03 -6.76
N HIS A 153 0.01 9.92 -5.48
CA HIS A 153 -0.52 10.72 -4.38
C HIS A 153 0.64 11.44 -3.67
N ASP A 154 0.62 12.75 -3.67
CA ASP A 154 1.65 13.53 -3.00
C ASP A 154 1.38 13.72 -1.49
N GLU A 155 2.32 14.38 -0.78
CA GLU A 155 2.22 14.63 0.65
C GLU A 155 1.03 15.52 1.08
N ARG A 156 0.33 16.13 0.14
CA ARG A 156 -0.91 16.89 0.39
C ARG A 156 -2.13 15.97 0.51
N GLN A 157 -2.05 14.76 -0.07
CA GLN A 157 -3.12 13.77 -0.09
C GLN A 157 -2.90 12.70 0.96
N VAL A 158 -1.68 12.17 1.07
CA VAL A 158 -1.33 11.13 2.04
C VAL A 158 0.09 11.27 2.54
N ILE A 159 0.27 11.05 3.83
CA ILE A 159 1.58 10.96 4.48
C ILE A 159 1.77 9.52 4.92
N ILE A 160 2.86 8.89 4.51
CA ILE A 160 3.19 7.50 4.86
C ILE A 160 4.33 7.52 5.88
N THR A 161 4.02 7.16 7.11
CA THR A 161 4.98 7.06 8.21
C THR A 161 5.33 5.60 8.46
N TYR A 162 6.61 5.34 8.70
CA TYR A 162 7.17 4.00 8.92
C TYR A 162 7.74 3.89 10.32
N HIS A 163 7.55 2.72 10.94
CA HIS A 163 8.27 2.35 12.16
C HIS A 163 8.55 0.85 12.16
N SER A 164 9.79 0.46 12.48
CA SER A 164 10.19 -0.94 12.58
C SER A 164 10.53 -1.27 14.02
N SER A 165 10.11 -2.43 14.51
CA SER A 165 10.47 -2.92 15.83
C SER A 165 10.98 -4.36 15.75
N ASP A 166 12.08 -4.60 16.42
CA ASP A 166 12.60 -5.95 16.68
C ASP A 166 11.85 -6.63 17.85
N ASN A 167 10.97 -5.89 18.53
CA ASN A 167 10.13 -6.36 19.61
C ASN A 167 8.71 -6.63 19.07
N THR A 168 8.11 -7.71 19.53
CA THR A 168 6.77 -8.15 19.13
C THR A 168 5.64 -7.48 19.93
N LEU A 169 5.93 -6.45 20.72
CA LEU A 169 4.92 -5.69 21.46
C LEU A 169 4.15 -4.75 20.51
N VAL A 170 3.03 -5.26 20.00
CA VAL A 170 2.18 -4.57 19.02
C VAL A 170 1.70 -3.20 19.53
N GLY A 171 1.31 -3.11 20.80
CA GLY A 171 0.82 -1.87 21.41
C GLY A 171 1.87 -0.76 21.46
N GLU A 172 3.12 -1.09 21.82
CA GLU A 172 4.23 -0.12 21.82
C GLU A 172 4.57 0.35 20.41
N LEU A 173 4.60 -0.58 19.45
CA LEU A 173 4.85 -0.27 18.04
C LEU A 173 3.78 0.67 17.46
N ARG A 174 2.51 0.42 17.76
CA ARG A 174 1.40 1.29 17.33
C ARG A 174 1.53 2.69 17.92
N SER A 175 1.85 2.79 19.20
CA SER A 175 2.07 4.09 19.85
C SER A 175 3.25 4.84 19.25
N ALA A 176 4.35 4.15 18.96
CA ALA A 176 5.53 4.75 18.34
C ALA A 176 5.26 5.25 16.90
N VAL A 177 4.55 4.47 16.07
CA VAL A 177 4.22 4.92 14.72
C VAL A 177 3.21 6.07 14.73
N LEU A 178 2.32 6.13 15.70
CA LEU A 178 1.38 7.24 15.87
C LEU A 178 2.12 8.54 16.19
N LEU A 179 3.02 8.53 17.15
CA LEU A 179 3.84 9.70 17.52
C LEU A 179 4.68 10.20 16.33
N ASN A 180 5.29 9.28 15.57
CA ASN A 180 6.04 9.63 14.36
C ASN A 180 5.10 10.27 13.31
N ALA A 181 3.90 9.74 13.15
CA ALA A 181 2.92 10.26 12.20
C ALA A 181 2.43 11.67 12.59
N GLU A 182 2.19 11.93 13.86
CA GLU A 182 1.84 13.27 14.36
C GLU A 182 2.94 14.29 14.08
N HIS A 183 4.19 13.89 14.28
CA HIS A 183 5.36 14.70 13.94
C HIS A 183 5.43 15.00 12.43
N ASP A 184 5.27 13.97 11.58
CA ASP A 184 5.31 14.11 10.12
C ASP A 184 4.17 15.03 9.61
N VAL A 185 2.96 14.87 10.16
CA VAL A 185 1.81 15.75 9.86
C VAL A 185 2.10 17.19 10.28
N GLY A 186 2.71 17.38 11.46
CA GLY A 186 3.12 18.70 11.96
C GLY A 186 4.10 19.39 11.00
N LEU A 187 5.14 18.69 10.57
CA LEU A 187 6.12 19.20 9.61
C LEU A 187 5.48 19.63 8.28
N ILE A 188 4.56 18.84 7.76
CA ILE A 188 3.87 19.16 6.50
C ILE A 188 2.92 20.35 6.69
N SER A 189 2.25 20.43 7.83
CA SER A 189 1.39 21.59 8.16
C SER A 189 2.18 22.88 8.24
N GLU A 190 3.39 22.87 8.78
CA GLU A 190 4.31 24.01 8.78
C GLU A 190 4.77 24.38 7.37
N ARG A 191 5.17 23.38 6.56
CA ARG A 191 5.58 23.60 5.17
C ARG A 191 4.49 24.23 4.31
N ARG A 192 3.23 23.86 4.52
CA ARG A 192 2.07 24.42 3.80
C ARG A 192 1.89 25.93 4.00
N ARG A 193 2.42 26.48 5.09
CA ARG A 193 2.39 27.92 5.37
C ARG A 193 3.49 28.71 4.65
N LEU A 194 4.47 27.98 4.06
CA LEU A 194 5.56 28.64 3.34
C LEU A 194 5.07 29.20 2.00
N PRO A 195 5.59 30.36 1.55
CA PRO A 195 5.30 30.89 0.24
C PRO A 195 5.65 29.87 -0.87
N HIS A 196 4.83 29.80 -1.91
CA HIS A 196 5.03 28.93 -3.06
C HIS A 196 5.01 27.42 -2.76
N TYR A 197 4.53 26.99 -1.59
CA TYR A 197 4.51 25.57 -1.25
C TYR A 197 3.77 24.71 -2.29
N ASN A 198 2.58 25.15 -2.74
CA ASN A 198 1.78 24.37 -3.67
C ASN A 198 2.48 24.18 -5.03
N GLU A 199 3.07 25.25 -5.56
CA GLU A 199 3.82 25.20 -6.83
C GLU A 199 5.07 24.33 -6.70
N LEU A 200 5.77 24.42 -5.57
CA LEU A 200 6.94 23.57 -5.27
C LEU A 200 6.55 22.10 -5.07
N ALA A 201 5.41 21.82 -4.42
CA ALA A 201 4.88 20.48 -4.23
C ALA A 201 4.47 19.87 -5.58
N ASP A 202 3.86 20.63 -6.50
CA ASP A 202 3.58 20.18 -7.86
C ASP A 202 4.85 19.83 -8.64
N ILE A 203 5.91 20.64 -8.50
CA ILE A 203 7.21 20.35 -9.11
C ILE A 203 7.79 19.06 -8.52
N ARG A 204 7.75 18.91 -7.19
CA ARG A 204 8.25 17.71 -6.50
C ARG A 204 7.48 16.47 -6.89
N ASN A 205 6.16 16.54 -6.99
CA ASN A 205 5.34 15.42 -7.44
C ASN A 205 5.71 14.96 -8.85
N ARG A 206 5.99 15.90 -9.77
CA ARG A 206 6.51 15.56 -11.11
C ARG A 206 7.88 14.87 -11.07
N ILE A 207 8.77 15.28 -10.17
CA ILE A 207 10.06 14.63 -9.96
C ILE A 207 9.88 13.17 -9.50
N ILE A 208 8.96 12.92 -8.60
CA ILE A 208 8.68 11.60 -8.03
C ILE A 208 7.95 10.71 -9.06
N SER A 209 6.92 11.23 -9.73
CA SER A 209 6.10 10.46 -10.66
C SER A 209 6.81 10.16 -11.99
N MET A 210 7.66 11.08 -12.48
CA MET A 210 8.35 10.98 -13.77
C MET A 210 9.85 11.25 -13.66
N PRO A 211 10.62 10.44 -12.93
CA PRO A 211 12.03 10.72 -12.66
C PRO A 211 12.93 10.71 -13.91
N ASN A 212 12.48 10.12 -15.01
CA ASN A 212 13.17 10.15 -16.30
C ASN A 212 12.91 11.42 -17.13
N LYS A 213 11.89 12.22 -16.77
CA LYS A 213 11.49 13.45 -17.48
C LYS A 213 11.57 14.68 -16.58
N MET A 214 12.68 14.84 -15.88
CA MET A 214 12.84 15.94 -14.94
C MET A 214 12.97 17.29 -15.65
N PRO A 215 12.22 18.30 -15.21
CA PRO A 215 12.38 19.64 -15.75
C PRO A 215 13.75 20.22 -15.37
N LYS A 216 14.33 21.02 -16.26
CA LYS A 216 15.55 21.75 -15.95
C LYS A 216 15.29 22.84 -14.92
N LEU A 217 16.29 23.12 -14.08
CA LEU A 217 16.20 24.18 -13.07
C LEU A 217 15.76 25.52 -13.65
N SER A 218 16.32 25.89 -14.82
CA SER A 218 15.96 27.11 -15.55
C SER A 218 14.51 27.16 -16.03
N GLU A 219 13.90 26.02 -16.30
CA GLU A 219 12.50 25.91 -16.70
C GLU A 219 11.57 26.13 -15.50
N VAL A 220 11.86 25.47 -14.39
CA VAL A 220 11.00 25.58 -13.18
C VAL A 220 11.11 26.94 -12.54
N SER A 221 12.31 27.54 -12.48
CA SER A 221 12.51 28.89 -11.95
C SER A 221 11.80 29.95 -12.80
N ARG A 222 11.88 29.83 -14.12
CA ARG A 222 11.17 30.72 -15.05
C ARG A 222 9.65 30.60 -14.90
N LYS A 223 9.13 29.37 -14.76
CA LYS A 223 7.69 29.13 -14.58
C LYS A 223 7.18 29.79 -13.29
N MET A 224 7.99 29.81 -12.22
CA MET A 224 7.66 30.46 -10.96
C MET A 224 8.01 31.94 -10.92
N CYS A 225 8.53 32.53 -12.00
CA CYS A 225 8.96 33.93 -12.09
C CYS A 225 10.01 34.31 -11.02
N VAL A 226 10.92 33.38 -10.67
CA VAL A 226 11.99 33.60 -9.71
C VAL A 226 13.36 33.31 -10.33
N SER A 227 14.43 33.86 -9.73
CA SER A 227 15.80 33.48 -10.14
C SER A 227 16.12 32.03 -9.73
N GLU A 228 17.04 31.36 -10.42
CA GLU A 228 17.48 30.01 -10.05
C GLU A 228 18.06 29.93 -8.63
N GLY A 229 18.76 30.99 -8.19
CA GLY A 229 19.29 31.07 -6.82
C GLY A 229 18.17 31.12 -5.78
N HIS A 230 17.16 31.94 -6.02
CA HIS A 230 15.99 32.03 -5.14
C HIS A 230 15.18 30.74 -5.15
N PHE A 231 14.97 30.11 -6.33
CA PHE A 231 14.31 28.81 -6.42
C PHE A 231 15.03 27.74 -5.56
N ARG A 232 16.37 27.64 -5.63
CA ARG A 232 17.13 26.67 -4.81
C ARG A 232 16.93 26.91 -3.33
N LEU A 233 16.86 28.19 -2.91
CA LEU A 233 16.67 28.57 -1.52
C LEU A 233 15.28 28.14 -1.02
N ILE A 234 14.20 28.57 -1.69
CA ILE A 234 12.83 28.25 -1.27
C ILE A 234 12.53 26.75 -1.37
N TYR A 235 13.07 26.03 -2.38
CA TYR A 235 12.94 24.58 -2.49
C TYR A 235 13.56 23.88 -1.29
N ARG A 236 14.78 24.29 -0.90
CA ARG A 236 15.47 23.70 0.25
C ARG A 236 14.78 24.04 1.57
N GLN A 237 14.26 25.25 1.73
CA GLN A 237 13.46 25.65 2.89
C GLN A 237 12.18 24.81 3.03
N CYS A 238 11.57 24.49 1.88
CA CYS A 238 10.32 23.75 1.84
C CYS A 238 10.51 22.25 2.13
N PHE A 239 11.58 21.63 1.62
CA PHE A 239 11.72 20.17 1.62
C PHE A 239 12.98 19.64 2.32
N ASP A 240 13.80 20.49 2.94
CA ASP A 240 15.08 20.16 3.59
C ASP A 240 16.09 19.42 2.67
N VAL A 241 15.85 19.44 1.37
CA VAL A 241 16.68 18.82 0.35
C VAL A 241 16.87 19.78 -0.82
N SER A 242 18.07 19.77 -1.45
CA SER A 242 18.26 20.56 -2.66
C SER A 242 17.52 19.91 -3.85
N TYR A 243 17.03 20.74 -4.79
CA TYR A 243 16.35 20.31 -6.01
C TYR A 243 17.10 19.20 -6.76
N ASN A 244 18.41 19.41 -7.00
CA ASN A 244 19.22 18.43 -7.71
C ASN A 244 19.35 17.10 -6.93
N ARG A 245 19.47 17.17 -5.60
CA ARG A 245 19.55 15.96 -4.77
C ARG A 245 18.25 15.19 -4.77
N ASP A 246 17.13 15.89 -4.71
CA ASP A 246 15.78 15.27 -4.76
C ASP A 246 15.56 14.60 -6.13
N CYS A 247 16.00 15.22 -7.21
CA CYS A 247 16.00 14.63 -8.55
C CYS A 247 16.82 13.33 -8.60
N ILE A 248 18.03 13.33 -8.04
CA ILE A 248 18.89 12.14 -8.00
C ILE A 248 18.23 11.04 -7.15
N ASN A 249 17.73 11.39 -5.97
CA ASN A 249 17.06 10.44 -5.07
C ASN A 249 15.86 9.77 -5.75
N SER A 250 15.01 10.53 -6.44
CA SER A 250 13.84 10.00 -7.15
C SER A 250 14.22 9.04 -8.28
N ARG A 251 15.28 9.35 -9.04
CA ARG A 251 15.82 8.43 -10.07
C ARG A 251 16.34 7.13 -9.44
N VAL A 252 17.09 7.24 -8.34
CA VAL A 252 17.63 6.08 -7.64
C VAL A 252 16.53 5.25 -7.00
N MET A 253 15.51 5.86 -6.40
CA MET A 253 14.35 5.13 -5.85
C MET A 253 13.62 4.35 -6.95
N LYS A 254 13.44 4.95 -8.13
CA LYS A 254 12.88 4.24 -9.30
C LYS A 254 13.79 3.09 -9.74
N ALA A 255 15.09 3.30 -9.76
CA ALA A 255 16.05 2.24 -10.11
C ALA A 255 16.01 1.09 -9.09
N CYS A 256 15.97 1.38 -7.80
CA CYS A 256 15.80 0.38 -6.75
C CYS A 256 14.55 -0.47 -6.99
N TYR A 257 13.43 0.18 -7.30
CA TYR A 257 12.16 -0.51 -7.62
C TYR A 257 12.32 -1.43 -8.83
N LEU A 258 12.88 -0.95 -9.95
CA LEU A 258 13.07 -1.74 -11.17
C LEU A 258 14.05 -2.91 -10.96
N LEU A 259 15.08 -2.72 -10.14
CA LEU A 259 16.08 -3.75 -9.88
C LEU A 259 15.52 -4.97 -9.15
N TYR A 260 14.52 -4.80 -8.28
CA TYR A 260 13.91 -5.94 -7.59
C TYR A 260 12.63 -6.44 -8.24
N SER A 261 11.85 -5.58 -8.89
CA SER A 261 10.54 -5.92 -9.46
C SER A 261 10.62 -6.44 -10.90
N THR A 262 11.77 -6.28 -11.56
CA THR A 262 11.94 -6.68 -12.97
C THR A 262 13.27 -7.39 -13.22
N ALA A 263 13.34 -8.14 -14.34
CA ALA A 263 14.57 -8.76 -14.83
C ALA A 263 15.38 -7.84 -15.76
N MET A 264 15.12 -6.53 -15.80
CA MET A 264 15.84 -5.59 -16.69
C MET A 264 17.33 -5.59 -16.43
N SER A 265 18.15 -5.42 -17.49
CA SER A 265 19.59 -5.22 -17.35
C SER A 265 19.90 -3.92 -16.60
N ILE A 266 21.11 -3.80 -16.06
CA ILE A 266 21.56 -2.57 -15.37
C ILE A 266 21.48 -1.37 -16.34
N TYR A 267 21.92 -1.57 -17.59
CA TYR A 267 21.82 -0.55 -18.64
C TYR A 267 20.38 -0.13 -18.89
N ALA A 268 19.47 -1.10 -19.10
CA ALA A 268 18.06 -0.80 -19.34
C ALA A 268 17.41 -0.09 -18.15
N THR A 269 17.80 -0.45 -16.92
CA THR A 269 17.35 0.24 -15.71
C THR A 269 17.84 1.69 -15.69
N ALA A 270 19.12 1.95 -16.01
CA ALA A 270 19.67 3.28 -16.09
C ALA A 270 18.91 4.16 -17.08
N VAL A 271 18.70 3.67 -18.30
CA VAL A 271 17.95 4.38 -19.37
C VAL A 271 16.52 4.68 -18.91
N SER A 272 15.83 3.72 -18.30
CA SER A 272 14.47 3.88 -17.78
C SER A 272 14.35 4.94 -16.68
N CYS A 273 15.46 5.20 -15.98
CA CYS A 273 15.55 6.24 -14.94
C CYS A 273 16.08 7.59 -15.47
N GLY A 274 16.31 7.70 -16.79
CA GLY A 274 16.76 8.94 -17.43
C GLY A 274 18.27 9.19 -17.34
N TYR A 275 19.08 8.12 -17.37
CA TYR A 275 20.53 8.18 -17.50
C TYR A 275 20.97 7.70 -18.90
N ASP A 276 21.79 8.47 -19.56
CA ASP A 276 22.37 8.13 -20.86
C ASP A 276 23.66 7.30 -20.72
N ASP A 277 24.31 7.35 -19.55
CA ASP A 277 25.57 6.66 -19.25
C ASP A 277 25.42 5.74 -18.02
N GLU A 278 25.67 4.43 -18.24
CA GLU A 278 25.57 3.40 -17.19
C GLU A 278 26.63 3.59 -16.10
N LYS A 279 27.84 4.07 -16.46
CA LYS A 279 28.91 4.27 -15.47
C LYS A 279 28.59 5.45 -14.57
N PHE A 280 28.04 6.52 -15.14
CA PHE A 280 27.55 7.66 -14.36
C PHE A 280 26.40 7.28 -13.45
N PHE A 281 25.42 6.54 -13.97
CA PHE A 281 24.32 5.95 -13.18
C PHE A 281 24.87 5.13 -12.01
N SER A 282 25.76 4.17 -12.27
CA SER A 282 26.29 3.27 -11.24
C SER A 282 27.05 4.02 -10.14
N ARG A 283 27.76 5.09 -10.47
CA ARG A 283 28.40 5.96 -9.48
C ARG A 283 27.40 6.70 -8.61
N GLN A 284 26.39 7.32 -9.22
CA GLN A 284 25.34 8.03 -8.47
C GLN A 284 24.51 7.07 -7.61
N PHE A 285 24.15 5.92 -8.16
CA PHE A 285 23.41 4.88 -7.44
C PHE A 285 24.19 4.44 -6.18
N ARG A 286 25.48 4.13 -6.33
CA ARG A 286 26.34 3.76 -5.19
C ARG A 286 26.50 4.88 -4.17
N GLN A 287 26.56 6.12 -4.60
CA GLN A 287 26.63 7.27 -3.70
C GLN A 287 25.37 7.43 -2.84
N VAL A 288 24.21 7.03 -3.35
CA VAL A 288 22.91 7.14 -2.62
C VAL A 288 22.66 5.90 -1.77
N THR A 289 22.89 4.70 -2.31
CA THR A 289 22.51 3.42 -1.67
C THR A 289 23.65 2.74 -0.93
N GLY A 290 24.89 3.13 -1.15
CA GLY A 290 26.08 2.47 -0.64
C GLY A 290 26.52 1.24 -1.45
N PHE A 291 25.73 0.75 -2.40
CA PHE A 291 25.98 -0.45 -3.21
C PHE A 291 25.99 -0.13 -4.69
N SER A 292 26.72 -0.91 -5.48
CA SER A 292 26.52 -0.89 -6.93
C SER A 292 25.14 -1.47 -7.29
N PRO A 293 24.56 -1.12 -8.46
CA PRO A 293 23.27 -1.67 -8.87
C PRO A 293 23.21 -3.20 -8.89
N ALA A 294 24.30 -3.85 -9.29
CA ALA A 294 24.39 -5.31 -9.33
C ALA A 294 24.47 -5.94 -7.92
N GLU A 295 25.25 -5.35 -7.01
CA GLU A 295 25.30 -5.77 -5.59
C GLU A 295 23.95 -5.56 -4.92
N TYR A 296 23.31 -4.41 -5.15
CA TYR A 296 21.99 -4.09 -4.61
C TYR A 296 20.95 -5.11 -5.05
N ARG A 297 20.90 -5.44 -6.35
CA ARG A 297 19.99 -6.48 -6.88
C ARG A 297 20.18 -7.82 -6.19
N LYS A 298 21.42 -8.26 -6.02
CA LYS A 298 21.71 -9.53 -5.32
C LYS A 298 21.28 -9.49 -3.86
N LYS A 299 21.45 -8.35 -3.19
CA LYS A 299 21.10 -8.19 -1.78
C LYS A 299 19.59 -8.12 -1.57
N ILE A 300 18.85 -7.40 -2.43
CA ILE A 300 17.42 -7.19 -2.27
C ILE A 300 16.60 -8.43 -2.71
N LEU A 301 17.15 -9.30 -3.54
CA LEU A 301 16.48 -10.55 -3.98
C LEU A 301 16.75 -11.74 -3.05
N ARG A 302 17.68 -11.62 -2.11
CA ARG A 302 17.88 -12.58 -1.02
C ARG A 302 16.84 -12.40 0.06
#